data_c01cfd48162dc8f7f4e2a2fff5d7aa3c
#
_entry.id   c01cfd48162dc8f7f4e2a2fff5d7aa3c
#
_cell.length_a   1.000
_cell.length_b   1.000
_cell.length_c   1.000
_cell.angle_alpha   90.00
_cell.angle_beta   90.00
_cell.angle_gamma   90.00
#
_symmetry.space_group_name_H-M   'P 1'
#
loop_
_entity.id
_entity.type
_entity.pdbx_description
1 polymer ?
#
loop_
_entity_poly.entity_id
_entity_poly.type
_entity_poly.pdbx_seq_one_letter_code
_entity_poly.pdbx_strand_id
1 'polypeptide(L)'
;MYKRQAWGFTVNKPDLSDSYLLEVNPENENQYLLDGEWVDFKIEMVRLPIKLFGPLKWTVKREAKYSVHGPVLEVADKSYALRFSGMSDIKQVNQWYAMNKSNSLEDWLEAMKMRSIISFNGVYALSLIHI
;
A
#
# COMPACT_ATOMS: atom_id res chain seq x y z
N MET A 1 15.67 1.77 33.03
CA MET A 1 16.64 0.97 32.27
C MET A 1 16.91 1.73 30.96
N TYR A 2 18.10 2.30 30.77
CA TYR A 2 18.41 3.02 29.54
C TYR A 2 18.54 2.01 28.40
N LYS A 3 17.73 2.16 27.34
CA LYS A 3 17.87 1.37 26.12
C LYS A 3 19.22 1.73 25.49
N ARG A 4 20.12 0.75 25.38
CA ARG A 4 21.45 0.93 24.79
C ARG A 4 21.42 0.69 23.27
N GLN A 5 20.32 1.04 22.64
CA GLN A 5 20.12 0.90 21.19
C GLN A 5 19.61 2.17 20.58
N ALA A 6 19.99 2.43 19.37
CA ALA A 6 19.47 3.50 18.54
C ALA A 6 19.24 2.96 17.12
N TRP A 7 18.22 3.46 16.47
CA TRP A 7 17.98 3.18 15.07
C TRP A 7 17.37 4.40 14.38
N GLY A 8 17.52 4.44 13.08
CA GLY A 8 16.98 5.50 12.26
C GLY A 8 16.73 5.03 10.85
N PHE A 9 15.99 5.82 10.09
CA PHE A 9 15.74 5.57 8.69
C PHE A 9 16.19 6.72 7.82
N THR A 10 16.64 6.39 6.62
CA THR A 10 16.77 7.32 5.52
C THR A 10 15.82 6.92 4.40
N VAL A 11 15.33 7.89 3.65
CA VAL A 11 14.45 7.62 2.52
C VAL A 11 15.23 6.88 1.44
N ASN A 12 14.68 5.76 1.00
CA ASN A 12 15.08 5.06 -0.21
C ASN A 12 14.10 5.43 -1.33
N LYS A 13 14.57 5.46 -2.59
CA LYS A 13 13.74 5.78 -3.76
C LYS A 13 13.79 4.63 -4.80
N PRO A 14 13.42 3.40 -4.42
CA PRO A 14 13.25 2.34 -5.40
C PRO A 14 12.01 2.63 -6.26
N ASP A 15 11.91 1.99 -7.39
CA ASP A 15 10.67 1.94 -8.15
C ASP A 15 9.67 1.07 -7.38
N LEU A 16 8.62 1.70 -6.87
CA LEU A 16 7.65 1.07 -5.97
C LEU A 16 6.26 1.00 -6.56
N SER A 17 6.03 1.61 -7.72
CA SER A 17 4.69 1.73 -8.30
C SER A 17 4.70 1.48 -9.79
N ASP A 18 3.75 0.68 -10.24
CA ASP A 18 3.49 0.39 -11.64
C ASP A 18 2.08 0.81 -12.03
N SER A 19 1.92 1.18 -13.29
CA SER A 19 0.62 1.39 -13.90
C SER A 19 0.47 0.49 -15.12
N TYR A 20 -0.58 -0.33 -15.12
CA TYR A 20 -0.88 -1.27 -16.20
C TYR A 20 -2.03 -0.70 -17.03
N LEU A 21 -1.79 -0.52 -18.31
CA LEU A 21 -2.86 -0.23 -19.26
C LEU A 21 -3.70 -1.49 -19.47
N LEU A 22 -4.98 -1.42 -19.17
CA LEU A 22 -5.90 -2.53 -19.32
C LEU A 22 -6.68 -2.41 -20.64
N GLU A 23 -6.78 -3.51 -21.34
CA GLU A 23 -7.70 -3.64 -22.47
C GLU A 23 -9.06 -4.08 -21.94
N VAL A 24 -10.05 -3.20 -22.03
CA VAL A 24 -11.41 -3.47 -21.56
C VAL A 24 -12.20 -4.13 -22.68
N ASN A 25 -13.03 -5.12 -22.34
CA ASN A 25 -13.85 -5.84 -23.29
C ASN A 25 -14.88 -4.89 -23.93
N PRO A 26 -14.87 -4.69 -25.26
CA PRO A 26 -15.78 -3.79 -25.94
C PRO A 26 -17.27 -4.20 -25.85
N GLU A 27 -17.54 -5.48 -25.59
CA GLU A 27 -18.90 -6.01 -25.42
C GLU A 27 -19.35 -6.01 -23.93
N ASN A 28 -18.39 -5.91 -22.99
CA ASN A 28 -18.67 -5.90 -21.56
C ASN A 28 -17.65 -5.07 -20.78
N GLU A 29 -18.01 -3.82 -20.47
CA GLU A 29 -17.14 -2.88 -19.73
C GLU A 29 -16.73 -3.32 -18.32
N ASN A 30 -17.29 -4.43 -17.83
CA ASN A 30 -16.93 -5.03 -16.55
C ASN A 30 -15.87 -6.13 -16.66
N GLN A 31 -15.29 -6.31 -17.85
CA GLN A 31 -14.22 -7.27 -18.10
C GLN A 31 -12.99 -6.61 -18.71
N TYR A 32 -11.84 -7.16 -18.40
CA TYR A 32 -10.55 -6.77 -19.00
C TYR A 32 -9.77 -8.00 -19.48
N LEU A 33 -8.89 -7.81 -20.45
CA LEU A 33 -8.05 -8.87 -20.97
C LEU A 33 -6.88 -9.15 -20.03
N LEU A 34 -6.74 -10.41 -19.60
CA LEU A 34 -5.63 -10.90 -18.79
C LEU A 34 -5.14 -12.23 -19.39
N ASP A 35 -3.87 -12.27 -19.79
CA ASP A 35 -3.23 -13.48 -20.36
C ASP A 35 -4.01 -14.13 -21.52
N GLY A 36 -4.75 -13.31 -22.29
CA GLY A 36 -5.54 -13.76 -23.43
C GLY A 36 -6.98 -14.16 -23.11
N GLU A 37 -7.41 -14.04 -21.85
CA GLU A 37 -8.77 -14.34 -21.40
C GLU A 37 -9.48 -13.10 -20.84
N TRP A 38 -10.80 -13.01 -21.05
CA TRP A 38 -11.63 -11.96 -20.46
C TRP A 38 -11.95 -12.28 -19.00
N VAL A 39 -11.50 -11.44 -18.10
CA VAL A 39 -11.67 -11.59 -16.64
C VAL A 39 -12.51 -10.46 -16.10
N ASP A 40 -13.45 -10.76 -15.20
CA ASP A 40 -14.30 -9.77 -14.58
C ASP A 40 -13.52 -8.86 -13.62
N PHE A 41 -13.81 -7.55 -13.65
CA PHE A 41 -13.40 -6.65 -12.58
C PHE A 41 -14.12 -6.99 -11.27
N LYS A 42 -13.40 -6.91 -10.16
CA LYS A 42 -14.05 -6.84 -8.85
C LYS A 42 -14.62 -5.43 -8.68
N ILE A 43 -15.95 -5.33 -8.56
CA ILE A 43 -16.65 -4.05 -8.42
C ILE A 43 -17.11 -3.89 -6.97
N GLU A 44 -16.76 -2.77 -6.36
CA GLU A 44 -17.20 -2.39 -5.02
C GLU A 44 -17.94 -1.07 -5.05
N MET A 45 -19.12 -1.01 -4.40
CA MET A 45 -19.88 0.22 -4.28
C MET A 45 -19.37 1.06 -3.12
N VAL A 46 -18.70 2.16 -3.41
CA VAL A 46 -18.17 3.10 -2.44
C VAL A 46 -19.17 4.23 -2.18
N ARG A 47 -19.40 4.54 -0.91
CA ARG A 47 -20.22 5.65 -0.47
C ARG A 47 -19.34 6.84 -0.08
N LEU A 48 -19.44 7.92 -0.82
CA LEU A 48 -18.66 9.13 -0.62
C LEU A 48 -19.52 10.21 0.02
N PRO A 49 -19.39 10.48 1.33
CA PRO A 49 -20.09 11.58 1.97
C PRO A 49 -19.44 12.91 1.57
N ILE A 50 -20.15 13.71 0.79
CA ILE A 50 -19.73 15.05 0.39
C ILE A 50 -20.34 16.06 1.35
N LYS A 51 -19.52 16.89 1.98
CA LYS A 51 -19.99 18.01 2.79
C LYS A 51 -20.39 19.16 1.88
N LEU A 52 -21.65 19.55 1.91
CA LEU A 52 -22.18 20.65 1.09
C LEU A 52 -22.04 21.98 1.81
N PHE A 53 -22.72 22.11 2.97
CA PHE A 53 -22.73 23.35 3.75
C PHE A 53 -23.04 23.03 5.21
N GLY A 54 -22.26 23.55 6.16
CA GLY A 54 -22.47 23.33 7.60
C GLY A 54 -22.54 21.83 7.96
N PRO A 55 -23.60 21.36 8.63
CA PRO A 55 -23.79 19.94 8.96
C PRO A 55 -24.36 19.12 7.80
N LEU A 56 -24.78 19.75 6.71
CA LEU A 56 -25.43 19.07 5.58
C LEU A 56 -24.42 18.26 4.77
N LYS A 57 -24.68 16.94 4.67
CA LYS A 57 -23.88 15.99 3.89
C LYS A 57 -24.75 15.35 2.82
N TRP A 58 -24.18 15.19 1.64
CA TRP A 58 -24.75 14.42 0.54
C TRP A 58 -23.92 13.17 0.32
N THR A 59 -24.56 12.00 0.21
CA THR A 59 -23.82 10.75 -0.04
C THR A 59 -23.95 10.37 -1.52
N VAL A 60 -22.85 10.39 -2.22
CA VAL A 60 -22.76 9.90 -3.60
C VAL A 60 -22.23 8.47 -3.57
N LYS A 61 -22.88 7.60 -4.34
CA LYS A 61 -22.41 6.23 -4.57
C LYS A 61 -21.60 6.21 -5.85
N ARG A 62 -20.45 5.55 -5.81
CA ARG A 62 -19.57 5.31 -6.96
C ARG A 62 -19.11 3.88 -6.98
N GLU A 63 -19.01 3.32 -8.16
CA GLU A 63 -18.38 2.03 -8.37
C GLU A 63 -16.87 2.21 -8.40
N ALA A 64 -16.18 1.36 -7.65
CA ALA A 64 -14.73 1.23 -7.69
C ALA A 64 -14.41 -0.12 -8.31
N LYS A 65 -13.71 -0.11 -9.44
CA LYS A 65 -13.26 -1.31 -10.15
C LYS A 65 -11.86 -1.69 -9.68
N TYR A 66 -11.64 -2.97 -9.50
CA TYR A 66 -10.34 -3.53 -9.15
C TYR A 66 -9.99 -4.66 -10.12
N SER A 67 -8.76 -4.65 -10.60
CA SER A 67 -8.15 -5.75 -11.34
C SER A 67 -7.25 -6.58 -10.42
N VAL A 68 -6.62 -7.64 -10.93
CA VAL A 68 -5.58 -8.40 -10.20
C VAL A 68 -4.36 -7.55 -9.87
N HIS A 69 -4.12 -6.47 -10.60
CA HIS A 69 -3.00 -5.55 -10.37
C HIS A 69 -3.30 -4.49 -9.30
N GLY A 70 -4.58 -4.16 -9.08
CA GLY A 70 -5.00 -3.15 -8.11
C GLY A 70 -6.21 -2.34 -8.57
N PRO A 71 -6.47 -1.19 -7.91
CA PRO A 71 -7.57 -0.30 -8.26
C PRO A 71 -7.40 0.25 -9.67
N VAL A 72 -8.54 0.40 -10.35
CA VAL A 72 -8.60 0.86 -11.73
C VAL A 72 -9.02 2.33 -11.76
N LEU A 73 -8.27 3.12 -12.52
CA LEU A 73 -8.58 4.51 -12.83
C LEU A 73 -8.87 4.64 -14.33
N GLU A 74 -9.95 5.34 -14.64
CA GLU A 74 -10.31 5.69 -16.03
C GLU A 74 -9.82 7.11 -16.31
N VAL A 75 -8.93 7.25 -17.29
CA VAL A 75 -8.35 8.54 -17.71
C VAL A 75 -8.33 8.61 -19.22
N ALA A 76 -9.01 9.61 -19.79
CA ALA A 76 -9.03 9.85 -21.23
C ALA A 76 -9.38 8.60 -22.05
N ASP A 77 -10.47 7.94 -21.71
CA ASP A 77 -11.02 6.74 -22.35
C ASP A 77 -10.10 5.49 -22.26
N LYS A 78 -9.12 5.51 -21.36
CA LYS A 78 -8.25 4.37 -21.07
C LYS A 78 -8.37 3.97 -19.61
N SER A 79 -8.30 2.67 -19.36
CA SER A 79 -8.34 2.08 -18.01
C SER A 79 -6.93 1.70 -17.57
N TYR A 80 -6.49 2.22 -16.43
CA TYR A 80 -5.20 1.94 -15.84
C TYR A 80 -5.38 1.28 -14.48
N ALA A 81 -4.76 0.12 -14.28
CA ALA A 81 -4.63 -0.45 -12.94
C ALA A 81 -3.37 0.08 -12.27
N LEU A 82 -3.49 0.53 -11.04
CA LEU A 82 -2.36 0.99 -10.24
C LEU A 82 -1.92 -0.09 -9.27
N ARG A 83 -0.63 -0.33 -9.22
CA ARG A 83 0.00 -1.24 -8.26
C ARG A 83 1.15 -0.52 -7.57
N PHE A 84 1.22 -0.63 -6.25
CA PHE A 84 2.37 -0.15 -5.49
C PHE A 84 2.71 -1.10 -4.34
N SER A 85 3.98 -1.11 -3.95
CA SER A 85 4.46 -1.92 -2.84
C SER A 85 3.72 -1.58 -1.54
N GLY A 86 3.28 -2.60 -0.80
CA GLY A 86 2.57 -2.41 0.47
C GLY A 86 1.09 -2.07 0.36
N MET A 87 0.50 -2.06 -0.85
CA MET A 87 -0.91 -1.74 -1.08
C MET A 87 -1.88 -2.56 -0.21
N SER A 88 -1.58 -3.82 0.04
CA SER A 88 -2.43 -4.74 0.81
C SER A 88 -1.96 -4.94 2.26
N ASP A 89 -0.90 -4.25 2.68
CA ASP A 89 -0.31 -4.41 4.00
C ASP A 89 -0.42 -3.14 4.84
N ILE A 90 -1.26 -3.19 5.88
CA ILE A 90 -1.49 -2.10 6.85
C ILE A 90 -0.71 -2.29 8.16
N LYS A 91 0.19 -3.29 8.24
CA LYS A 91 0.93 -3.63 9.46
C LYS A 91 2.11 -2.70 9.76
N GLN A 92 2.28 -1.64 9.00
CA GLN A 92 3.35 -0.67 9.17
C GLN A 92 3.44 -0.14 10.62
N VAL A 93 2.30 0.20 11.22
CA VAL A 93 2.24 0.65 12.62
C VAL A 93 2.69 -0.44 13.59
N ASN A 94 2.32 -1.69 13.32
CA ASN A 94 2.72 -2.83 14.13
C ASN A 94 4.24 -3.05 14.05
N GLN A 95 4.83 -2.91 12.88
CA GLN A 95 6.28 -3.00 12.69
C GLN A 95 7.00 -1.88 13.46
N TRP A 96 6.55 -0.62 13.33
CA TRP A 96 7.09 0.50 14.09
C TRP A 96 7.02 0.24 15.60
N TYR A 97 5.89 -0.26 16.09
CA TYR A 97 5.71 -0.59 17.49
C TYR A 97 6.67 -1.69 17.94
N ALA A 98 6.79 -2.79 17.17
CA ALA A 98 7.69 -3.89 17.48
C ALA A 98 9.16 -3.43 17.52
N MET A 99 9.59 -2.60 16.56
CA MET A 99 10.92 -2.00 16.54
C MET A 99 11.19 -1.14 17.77
N ASN A 100 10.21 -0.33 18.21
CA ASN A 100 10.34 0.49 19.42
C ASN A 100 10.38 -0.34 20.71
N LYS A 101 9.77 -1.53 20.68
CA LYS A 101 9.75 -2.45 21.84
C LYS A 101 10.97 -3.37 21.89
N SER A 102 11.73 -3.51 20.82
CA SER A 102 12.90 -4.37 20.76
C SER A 102 13.91 -3.99 21.86
N ASN A 103 14.57 -4.99 22.44
CA ASN A 103 15.57 -4.82 23.48
C ASN A 103 16.93 -5.41 23.04
N SER A 104 16.97 -6.13 21.94
CA SER A 104 18.15 -6.75 21.33
C SER A 104 18.16 -6.53 19.82
N LEU A 105 19.29 -6.85 19.18
CA LEU A 105 19.40 -6.86 17.72
C LEU A 105 18.45 -7.90 17.11
N GLU A 106 18.35 -9.05 17.75
CA GLU A 106 17.49 -10.16 17.33
C GLU A 106 16.03 -9.73 17.29
N ASP A 107 15.53 -9.10 18.36
CA ASP A 107 14.16 -8.56 18.43
C ASP A 107 13.91 -7.54 17.31
N TRP A 108 14.88 -6.66 17.07
CA TRP A 108 14.79 -5.64 16.04
C TRP A 108 14.75 -6.25 14.64
N LEU A 109 15.58 -7.27 14.38
CA LEU A 109 15.60 -7.98 13.11
C LEU A 109 14.29 -8.75 12.88
N GLU A 110 13.70 -9.34 13.93
CA GLU A 110 12.37 -9.98 13.83
C GLU A 110 11.29 -8.94 13.44
N ALA A 111 11.32 -7.75 14.03
CA ALA A 111 10.43 -6.68 13.63
C ALA A 111 10.65 -6.26 12.17
N MET A 112 11.89 -6.23 11.68
CA MET A 112 12.21 -5.91 10.30
C MET A 112 11.74 -6.99 9.31
N LYS A 113 11.63 -8.24 9.72
CA LYS A 113 11.08 -9.33 8.88
C LYS A 113 9.62 -9.11 8.49
N MET A 114 8.88 -8.26 9.19
CA MET A 114 7.50 -7.91 8.81
C MET A 114 7.43 -7.23 7.44
N ARG A 115 8.47 -6.50 7.02
CA ARG A 115 8.61 -5.84 5.70
C ARG A 115 7.43 -4.92 5.34
N SER A 116 6.71 -4.42 6.32
CA SER A 116 5.55 -3.55 6.12
C SER A 116 5.94 -2.08 5.95
N ILE A 117 7.16 -1.71 6.36
CA ILE A 117 7.75 -0.38 6.15
C ILE A 117 8.55 -0.44 4.85
N ILE A 118 8.02 0.18 3.82
CA ILE A 118 8.63 0.24 2.49
C ILE A 118 9.36 1.58 2.31
N SER A 119 10.27 1.65 1.34
CA SER A 119 10.99 2.88 0.93
C SER A 119 11.99 3.43 1.95
N PHE A 120 12.46 2.64 2.89
CA PHE A 120 13.42 3.12 3.87
C PHE A 120 14.65 2.23 3.98
N ASN A 121 15.81 2.85 4.16
CA ASN A 121 17.02 2.18 4.60
C ASN A 121 17.09 2.26 6.12
N GLY A 122 17.17 1.12 6.80
CA GLY A 122 17.28 1.05 8.25
C GLY A 122 18.73 1.04 8.71
N VAL A 123 19.06 1.88 9.68
CA VAL A 123 20.34 1.85 10.39
C VAL A 123 20.07 1.51 11.85
N TYR A 124 20.85 0.59 12.39
CA TYR A 124 20.73 0.13 13.78
C TYR A 124 22.10 0.16 14.47
N ALA A 125 22.13 0.62 15.71
CA ALA A 125 23.34 0.70 16.51
C ALA A 125 23.08 0.22 17.96
N LEU A 126 24.05 -0.49 18.51
CA LEU A 126 24.08 -0.92 19.91
C LEU A 126 25.32 -0.36 20.62
N SER A 127 25.18 0.00 21.88
CA SER A 127 26.32 0.45 22.71
C SER A 127 27.32 -0.65 23.04
N LEU A 128 26.99 -1.93 22.77
CA LEU A 128 27.81 -3.10 23.09
C LEU A 128 28.66 -3.62 21.90
N ILE A 129 28.63 -2.94 20.75
CA ILE A 129 29.40 -3.36 19.56
C ILE A 129 30.89 -2.97 19.66
N HIS A 130 31.30 -2.36 20.75
CA HIS A 130 32.69 -1.91 20.96
C HIS A 130 33.49 -2.78 21.96
N ILE A 131 33.26 -4.03 21.94
CA ILE A 131 34.16 -4.91 22.72
C ILE A 131 34.93 -5.80 21.78
#